data_d4ab8b93c5b089e66c657b37a81dacd8
#
_entry.id   d4ab8b93c5b089e66c657b37a81dacd8
#
_cell.length_a   1.000
_cell.length_b   1.000
_cell.length_c   1.000
_cell.angle_alpha   90.00
_cell.angle_beta   90.00
_cell.angle_gamma   90.00
#
_symmetry.space_group_name_H-M   'P 1'
#
loop_
_entity.id
_entity.type
_entity.pdbx_description
1 polymer ?
#
loop_
_entity_poly.entity_id
_entity_poly.type
_entity_poly.pdbx_seq_one_letter_code
_entity_poly.pdbx_strand_id
1 'polypeptide(L)'
;DILTYIEKIIHFLYMINKTDIEEMVKEVYSELGPGYSERVYHNAVEVILRERHIHYESERHILVKFRGHVVGQLRADIIINNSIVLELKAIKTLTDGMELQAQKYLDLTGLTTAYLVNFPLHSDREVEVREIVTKPLEGELSKAFDKIHEHHRNVSVDLPKLLPEAHVPVVDDV
;
A
#
# COMPACT_ATOMS: atom_id res chain seq x y z
N ASP A 1 18.37 -3.30 16.54
CA ASP A 1 19.43 -3.67 15.60
C ASP A 1 19.40 -2.68 14.43
N ILE A 2 20.59 -2.13 14.07
CA ILE A 2 20.75 -1.10 13.02
C ILE A 2 20.22 -1.62 11.67
N LEU A 3 20.42 -2.90 11.37
CA LEU A 3 19.93 -3.53 10.15
C LEU A 3 18.39 -3.49 10.09
N THR A 4 17.71 -3.83 11.16
CA THR A 4 16.23 -3.77 11.25
C THR A 4 15.71 -2.33 11.12
N TYR A 5 16.48 -1.35 11.61
CA TYR A 5 16.14 0.07 11.47
C TYR A 5 16.32 0.56 10.03
N ILE A 6 17.41 0.16 9.38
CA ILE A 6 17.69 0.46 7.96
C ILE A 6 16.63 -0.19 7.06
N GLU A 7 16.26 -1.45 7.30
CA GLU A 7 15.19 -2.14 6.56
C GLU A 7 13.85 -1.42 6.70
N LYS A 8 13.50 -0.93 7.90
CA LYS A 8 12.28 -0.14 8.11
C LYS A 8 12.32 1.21 7.39
N ILE A 9 13.47 1.88 7.37
CA ILE A 9 13.64 3.14 6.61
C ILE A 9 13.54 2.88 5.11
N ILE A 10 14.20 1.84 4.60
CA ILE A 10 14.12 1.45 3.20
C ILE A 10 12.67 1.12 2.85
N HIS A 11 11.98 0.33 3.67
CA HIS A 11 10.57 0.01 3.47
C HIS A 11 9.69 1.27 3.44
N PHE A 12 9.92 2.22 4.35
CA PHE A 12 9.20 3.50 4.39
C PHE A 12 9.49 4.37 3.15
N LEU A 13 10.74 4.43 2.69
CA LEU A 13 11.14 5.19 1.50
C LEU A 13 10.59 4.59 0.19
N TYR A 14 10.33 3.28 0.18
CA TYR A 14 9.75 2.56 -0.97
C TYR A 14 8.25 2.26 -0.82
N MET A 15 7.56 2.93 0.13
CA MET A 15 6.10 2.79 0.24
C MET A 15 5.44 3.41 -0.98
N ILE A 16 4.83 2.55 -1.80
CA ILE A 16 4.00 2.97 -2.92
C ILE A 16 2.82 3.77 -2.38
N ASN A 17 2.63 4.94 -2.94
CA ASN A 17 1.55 5.86 -2.59
C ASN A 17 0.58 6.05 -3.76
N LYS A 18 -0.44 6.88 -3.58
CA LYS A 18 -1.45 7.16 -4.60
C LYS A 18 -0.84 7.70 -5.90
N THR A 19 0.13 8.61 -5.80
CA THR A 19 0.79 9.21 -6.96
C THR A 19 1.51 8.15 -7.79
N ASP A 20 2.22 7.22 -7.14
CA ASP A 20 2.92 6.12 -7.82
C ASP A 20 1.93 5.22 -8.58
N ILE A 21 0.75 4.94 -7.99
CA ILE A 21 -0.32 4.18 -8.65
C ILE A 21 -0.86 4.96 -9.85
N GLU A 22 -1.16 6.25 -9.67
CA GLU A 22 -1.67 7.10 -10.76
C GLU A 22 -0.70 7.19 -11.92
N GLU A 23 0.58 7.37 -11.65
CA GLU A 23 1.63 7.41 -12.69
C GLU A 23 1.71 6.08 -13.44
N MET A 24 1.74 4.95 -12.71
CA MET A 24 1.82 3.61 -13.30
C MET A 24 0.63 3.31 -14.22
N VAL A 25 -0.60 3.58 -13.78
CA VAL A 25 -1.78 3.27 -14.58
C VAL A 25 -1.97 4.24 -15.75
N LYS A 26 -1.52 5.49 -15.62
CA LYS A 26 -1.47 6.45 -16.72
C LYS A 26 -0.44 6.06 -17.79
N GLU A 27 0.72 5.55 -17.37
CA GLU A 27 1.74 4.99 -18.27
C GLU A 27 1.15 3.85 -19.10
N VAL A 28 0.52 2.86 -18.45
CA VAL A 28 -0.17 1.76 -19.13
C VAL A 28 -1.17 2.28 -20.16
N TYR A 29 -2.02 3.23 -19.76
CA TYR A 29 -3.05 3.74 -20.64
C TYR A 29 -2.50 4.61 -21.77
N SER A 30 -1.43 5.36 -21.55
CA SER A 30 -0.79 6.19 -22.57
C SER A 30 -0.17 5.34 -23.69
N GLU A 31 0.34 4.16 -23.36
CA GLU A 31 0.95 3.25 -24.33
C GLU A 31 -0.07 2.37 -25.06
N LEU A 32 -1.06 1.84 -24.35
CA LEU A 32 -2.04 0.93 -24.93
C LEU A 32 -3.24 1.66 -25.56
N GLY A 33 -3.64 2.81 -25.01
CA GLY A 33 -4.88 3.48 -25.37
C GLY A 33 -6.14 2.76 -24.90
N PRO A 34 -7.33 3.24 -25.32
CA PRO A 34 -8.63 2.70 -24.96
C PRO A 34 -8.98 1.44 -25.76
N GLY A 35 -10.02 0.71 -25.28
CA GLY A 35 -10.70 -0.34 -26.06
C GLY A 35 -10.23 -1.76 -25.78
N TYR A 36 -9.28 -1.95 -24.90
CA TYR A 36 -8.90 -3.29 -24.45
C TYR A 36 -9.76 -3.77 -23.28
N SER A 37 -9.78 -5.08 -23.08
CA SER A 37 -10.43 -5.67 -21.91
C SER A 37 -9.65 -5.37 -20.64
N GLU A 38 -10.33 -5.44 -19.50
CA GLU A 38 -9.72 -5.35 -18.16
C GLU A 38 -8.50 -6.26 -18.02
N ARG A 39 -8.56 -7.48 -18.56
CA ARG A 39 -7.46 -8.44 -18.53
C ARG A 39 -6.18 -7.95 -19.21
N VAL A 40 -6.30 -7.20 -20.30
CA VAL A 40 -5.14 -6.64 -21.01
C VAL A 40 -4.45 -5.59 -20.15
N TYR A 41 -5.22 -4.68 -19.55
CA TYR A 41 -4.67 -3.66 -18.64
C TYR A 41 -4.08 -4.29 -17.38
N HIS A 42 -4.73 -5.31 -16.82
CA HIS A 42 -4.20 -6.08 -15.68
C HIS A 42 -2.80 -6.64 -16.01
N ASN A 43 -2.66 -7.33 -17.13
CA ASN A 43 -1.39 -7.90 -17.54
C ASN A 43 -0.32 -6.83 -17.78
N ALA A 44 -0.70 -5.65 -18.31
CA ALA A 44 0.22 -4.54 -18.52
C ALA A 44 0.69 -3.92 -17.20
N VAL A 45 -0.20 -3.75 -16.22
CA VAL A 45 0.17 -3.33 -14.87
C VAL A 45 1.17 -4.30 -14.24
N GLU A 46 0.95 -5.60 -14.38
CA GLU A 46 1.91 -6.61 -13.90
C GLU A 46 3.28 -6.50 -14.58
N VAL A 47 3.34 -6.13 -15.87
CA VAL A 47 4.62 -5.89 -16.56
C VAL A 47 5.38 -4.76 -15.87
N ILE A 48 4.73 -3.61 -15.64
CA ILE A 48 5.38 -2.47 -14.96
C ILE A 48 5.82 -2.82 -13.54
N LEU A 49 4.98 -3.55 -12.78
CA LEU A 49 5.35 -3.98 -11.42
C LEU A 49 6.62 -4.85 -11.43
N ARG A 50 6.75 -5.77 -12.39
CA ARG A 50 7.95 -6.59 -12.55
C ARG A 50 9.17 -5.77 -12.96
N GLU A 51 9.03 -4.85 -13.92
CA GLU A 51 10.12 -3.98 -14.38
C GLU A 51 10.64 -3.06 -13.26
N ARG A 52 9.73 -2.58 -12.41
CA ARG A 52 10.07 -1.76 -11.24
C ARG A 52 10.49 -2.57 -10.01
N HIS A 53 10.59 -3.91 -10.12
CA HIS A 53 10.92 -4.83 -9.02
C HIS A 53 10.01 -4.68 -7.80
N ILE A 54 8.73 -4.36 -8.02
CA ILE A 54 7.72 -4.23 -6.99
C ILE A 54 7.09 -5.60 -6.74
N HIS A 55 7.10 -6.05 -5.49
CA HIS A 55 6.47 -7.32 -5.12
C HIS A 55 4.94 -7.22 -5.21
N TYR A 56 4.30 -8.21 -5.81
CA TYR A 56 2.84 -8.28 -5.90
C TYR A 56 2.33 -9.72 -5.95
N GLU A 57 1.07 -9.89 -5.59
CA GLU A 57 0.30 -11.11 -5.80
C GLU A 57 -0.83 -10.80 -6.77
N SER A 58 -1.02 -11.68 -7.77
CA SER A 58 -2.08 -11.56 -8.77
C SER A 58 -3.21 -12.52 -8.46
N GLU A 59 -4.45 -12.06 -8.64
CA GLU A 59 -5.67 -12.86 -8.51
C GLU A 59 -5.80 -13.62 -7.18
N ARG A 60 -5.44 -12.96 -6.07
CA ARG A 60 -5.49 -13.58 -4.73
C ARG A 60 -6.91 -13.91 -4.31
N HIS A 61 -7.16 -15.19 -4.00
CA HIS A 61 -8.44 -15.65 -3.46
C HIS A 61 -8.55 -15.36 -1.96
N ILE A 62 -9.63 -14.70 -1.57
CA ILE A 62 -9.94 -14.32 -0.20
C ILE A 62 -11.23 -15.03 0.21
N LEU A 63 -11.15 -15.89 1.23
CA LEU A 63 -12.28 -16.69 1.67
C LEU A 63 -13.28 -15.85 2.47
N VAL A 64 -14.55 -15.94 2.12
CA VAL A 64 -15.66 -15.39 2.90
C VAL A 64 -16.19 -16.47 3.83
N LYS A 65 -16.21 -16.17 5.13
CA LYS A 65 -16.68 -17.11 6.15
C LYS A 65 -17.94 -16.60 6.84
N PHE A 66 -18.86 -17.53 7.14
CA PHE A 66 -20.04 -17.29 7.94
C PHE A 66 -20.13 -18.39 9.03
N ARG A 67 -20.14 -17.99 10.30
CA ARG A 67 -20.13 -18.91 11.45
C ARG A 67 -19.04 -19.99 11.38
N GLY A 68 -17.83 -19.60 10.90
CA GLY A 68 -16.69 -20.51 10.74
C GLY A 68 -16.66 -21.34 9.45
N HIS A 69 -17.74 -21.35 8.66
CA HIS A 69 -17.83 -22.06 7.39
C HIS A 69 -17.49 -21.16 6.21
N VAL A 70 -16.77 -21.71 5.22
CA VAL A 70 -16.53 -21.00 3.96
C VAL A 70 -17.83 -20.99 3.16
N VAL A 71 -18.35 -19.79 2.87
CA VAL A 71 -19.60 -19.59 2.12
C VAL A 71 -19.37 -18.95 0.75
N GLY A 72 -18.14 -18.57 0.44
CA GLY A 72 -17.77 -17.98 -0.82
C GLY A 72 -16.32 -17.51 -0.83
N GLN A 73 -15.94 -16.86 -1.94
CA GLN A 73 -14.63 -16.24 -2.07
C GLN A 73 -14.73 -14.97 -2.90
N LEU A 74 -13.87 -14.00 -2.60
CA LEU A 74 -13.57 -12.87 -3.46
C LEU A 74 -12.21 -13.11 -4.11
N ARG A 75 -11.95 -12.43 -5.22
CA ARG A 75 -10.67 -12.48 -5.91
C ARG A 75 -10.21 -11.05 -6.13
N ALA A 76 -9.17 -10.64 -5.41
CA ALA A 76 -8.51 -9.35 -5.61
C ALA A 76 -7.65 -9.42 -6.87
N ASP A 77 -7.69 -8.39 -7.72
CA ASP A 77 -6.92 -8.39 -8.96
C ASP A 77 -5.42 -8.38 -8.68
N ILE A 78 -4.92 -7.41 -7.94
CA ILE A 78 -3.51 -7.30 -7.57
C ILE A 78 -3.40 -6.83 -6.12
N ILE A 79 -2.50 -7.45 -5.34
CA ILE A 79 -2.10 -6.97 -4.02
C ILE A 79 -0.63 -6.61 -4.05
N ILE A 80 -0.31 -5.33 -3.86
CA ILE A 80 1.05 -4.79 -3.94
C ILE A 80 1.67 -4.76 -2.55
N ASN A 81 2.90 -5.29 -2.41
CA ASN A 81 3.69 -5.29 -1.17
C ASN A 81 2.92 -5.80 0.08
N ASN A 82 1.93 -6.66 -0.11
CA ASN A 82 1.01 -7.12 0.95
C ASN A 82 0.40 -5.96 1.78
N SER A 83 0.17 -4.81 1.15
CA SER A 83 -0.30 -3.58 1.81
C SER A 83 -1.41 -2.87 1.05
N ILE A 84 -1.42 -2.93 -0.27
CA ILE A 84 -2.35 -2.20 -1.14
C ILE A 84 -3.12 -3.18 -2.00
N VAL A 85 -4.44 -3.09 -1.99
CA VAL A 85 -5.31 -3.77 -2.96
C VAL A 85 -5.49 -2.87 -4.17
N LEU A 86 -5.21 -3.38 -5.35
CA LEU A 86 -5.46 -2.71 -6.62
C LEU A 86 -6.56 -3.48 -7.36
N GLU A 87 -7.69 -2.82 -7.59
CA GLU A 87 -8.85 -3.36 -8.29
C GLU A 87 -9.00 -2.63 -9.61
N LEU A 88 -8.96 -3.35 -10.73
CA LEU A 88 -8.93 -2.80 -12.07
C LEU A 88 -10.28 -2.95 -12.76
N LYS A 89 -10.68 -1.94 -13.50
CA LYS A 89 -11.89 -1.94 -14.32
C LYS A 89 -11.61 -1.32 -15.70
N ALA A 90 -12.37 -1.76 -16.70
CA ALA A 90 -12.37 -1.17 -18.04
C ALA A 90 -13.83 -0.96 -18.46
N ILE A 91 -14.47 0.03 -17.88
CA ILE A 91 -15.91 0.28 -18.00
C ILE A 91 -16.22 1.78 -18.20
N LYS A 92 -17.46 2.08 -18.53
CA LYS A 92 -17.88 3.46 -18.76
C LYS A 92 -17.80 4.34 -17.52
N THR A 93 -18.20 3.82 -16.35
CA THR A 93 -18.28 4.60 -15.10
C THR A 93 -18.18 3.66 -13.90
N LEU A 94 -17.37 4.02 -12.92
CA LEU A 94 -17.31 3.33 -11.64
C LEU A 94 -18.60 3.52 -10.85
N THR A 95 -18.99 2.51 -10.08
CA THR A 95 -20.20 2.52 -9.25
C THR A 95 -19.86 2.36 -7.78
N ASP A 96 -20.76 2.81 -6.90
CA ASP A 96 -20.63 2.65 -5.45
C ASP A 96 -20.54 1.17 -5.03
N GLY A 97 -21.15 0.27 -5.79
CA GLY A 97 -21.04 -1.18 -5.56
C GLY A 97 -19.61 -1.70 -5.72
N MET A 98 -18.82 -1.11 -6.63
CA MET A 98 -17.41 -1.47 -6.82
C MET A 98 -16.54 -0.95 -5.67
N GLU A 99 -16.83 0.25 -5.17
CA GLU A 99 -16.17 0.78 -3.98
C GLU A 99 -16.46 -0.09 -2.75
N LEU A 100 -17.73 -0.52 -2.59
CA LEU A 100 -18.13 -1.44 -1.53
C LEU A 100 -17.40 -2.78 -1.66
N GLN A 101 -17.20 -3.29 -2.87
CA GLN A 101 -16.42 -4.51 -3.12
C GLN A 101 -14.96 -4.32 -2.67
N ALA A 102 -14.32 -3.22 -3.06
CA ALA A 102 -12.96 -2.89 -2.62
C ALA A 102 -12.86 -2.76 -1.10
N GLN A 103 -13.87 -2.14 -0.45
CA GLN A 103 -13.93 -2.10 1.01
C GLN A 103 -14.01 -3.51 1.63
N LYS A 104 -14.75 -4.45 1.01
CA LYS A 104 -14.82 -5.83 1.50
C LYS A 104 -13.47 -6.56 1.41
N TYR A 105 -12.65 -6.27 0.41
CA TYR A 105 -11.29 -6.80 0.39
C TYR A 105 -10.48 -6.31 1.61
N LEU A 106 -10.57 -5.03 1.94
CA LEU A 106 -9.89 -4.47 3.11
C LEU A 106 -10.39 -5.11 4.41
N ASP A 107 -11.70 -5.22 4.59
CA ASP A 107 -12.31 -5.83 5.78
C ASP A 107 -11.85 -7.29 5.99
N LEU A 108 -11.72 -8.07 4.91
CA LEU A 108 -11.38 -9.48 4.95
C LEU A 108 -9.87 -9.74 5.06
N THR A 109 -9.03 -8.85 4.53
CA THR A 109 -7.57 -9.01 4.51
C THR A 109 -6.88 -8.32 5.68
N GLY A 110 -7.54 -7.34 6.32
CA GLY A 110 -6.92 -6.46 7.31
C GLY A 110 -6.00 -5.41 6.69
N LEU A 111 -5.97 -5.29 5.37
CA LEU A 111 -5.24 -4.22 4.68
C LEU A 111 -6.02 -2.90 4.83
N THR A 112 -5.31 -1.79 4.74
CA THR A 112 -5.88 -0.48 5.06
C THR A 112 -6.20 0.37 3.83
N THR A 113 -5.63 0.05 2.68
CA THR A 113 -5.73 0.87 1.48
C THR A 113 -6.05 0.03 0.24
N ALA A 114 -7.02 0.48 -0.54
CA ALA A 114 -7.31 -0.04 -1.87
C ALA A 114 -7.40 1.10 -2.87
N TYR A 115 -7.01 0.83 -4.10
CA TYR A 115 -7.23 1.71 -5.25
C TYR A 115 -8.12 1.02 -6.25
N LEU A 116 -9.25 1.64 -6.55
CA LEU A 116 -10.15 1.26 -7.62
C LEU A 116 -9.80 2.07 -8.86
N VAL A 117 -9.30 1.40 -9.90
CA VAL A 117 -8.80 2.02 -11.12
C VAL A 117 -9.72 1.70 -12.28
N ASN A 118 -10.11 2.70 -13.04
CA ASN A 118 -10.88 2.51 -14.28
C ASN A 118 -10.12 3.02 -15.49
N PHE A 119 -9.81 2.13 -16.41
CA PHE A 119 -9.28 2.45 -17.73
C PHE A 119 -10.48 2.82 -18.64
N PRO A 120 -10.56 4.06 -19.10
CA PRO A 120 -11.74 4.52 -19.83
C PRO A 120 -11.86 3.85 -21.21
N LEU A 121 -13.10 3.67 -21.66
CA LEU A 121 -13.40 3.07 -22.96
C LEU A 121 -13.09 4.00 -24.16
N HIS A 122 -12.92 5.29 -23.89
CA HIS A 122 -12.74 6.33 -24.92
C HIS A 122 -11.57 7.24 -24.56
N SER A 123 -10.84 7.70 -25.58
CA SER A 123 -9.64 8.53 -25.46
C SER A 123 -9.87 9.96 -24.99
N ASP A 124 -11.12 10.41 -24.90
CA ASP A 124 -11.51 11.71 -24.36
C ASP A 124 -11.58 11.77 -22.82
N ARG A 125 -11.26 10.66 -22.17
CA ARG A 125 -11.26 10.54 -20.72
C ARG A 125 -9.91 10.06 -20.22
N GLU A 126 -9.58 10.49 -19.01
CA GLU A 126 -8.39 10.02 -18.29
C GLU A 126 -8.70 8.78 -17.44
N VAL A 127 -7.65 8.05 -17.06
CA VAL A 127 -7.74 6.96 -16.08
C VAL A 127 -8.22 7.54 -14.75
N GLU A 128 -9.27 6.94 -14.20
CA GLU A 128 -9.83 7.33 -12.91
C GLU A 128 -9.26 6.43 -11.82
N VAL A 129 -8.74 7.04 -10.74
CA VAL A 129 -8.21 6.34 -9.56
C VAL A 129 -8.93 6.83 -8.32
N ARG A 130 -9.70 5.93 -7.69
CA ARG A 130 -10.38 6.18 -6.41
C ARG A 130 -9.64 5.46 -5.29
N GLU A 131 -9.29 6.21 -4.27
CA GLU A 131 -8.69 5.66 -3.05
C GLU A 131 -9.79 5.29 -2.05
N ILE A 132 -9.74 4.06 -1.56
CA ILE A 132 -10.59 3.55 -0.49
C ILE A 132 -9.68 3.22 0.69
N VAL A 133 -9.90 3.85 1.83
CA VAL A 133 -9.17 3.59 3.08
C VAL A 133 -10.14 3.10 4.14
N THR A 134 -9.72 2.09 4.90
CA THR A 134 -10.46 1.72 6.11
C THR A 134 -10.43 2.91 7.07
N LYS A 135 -11.61 3.37 7.50
CA LYS A 135 -11.68 4.32 8.60
C LYS A 135 -11.15 3.62 9.85
N PRO A 136 -10.09 4.12 10.49
CA PRO A 136 -9.71 3.60 11.78
C PRO A 136 -10.93 3.70 12.69
N LEU A 137 -11.29 2.64 13.39
CA LEU A 137 -12.29 2.71 14.46
C LEU A 137 -11.77 3.75 15.43
N GLU A 138 -12.49 4.87 15.59
CA GLU A 138 -12.06 6.04 16.41
C GLU A 138 -11.60 5.67 17.82
N GLY A 139 -12.03 4.53 18.34
CA GLY A 139 -11.59 3.98 19.63
C GLY A 139 -10.28 3.15 19.59
N GLU A 140 -9.82 2.66 18.45
CA GLU A 140 -8.62 1.82 18.38
C GLU A 140 -7.35 2.64 18.21
N LEU A 141 -7.40 3.75 17.47
CA LEU A 141 -6.30 4.72 17.40
C LEU A 141 -6.01 5.34 18.77
N SER A 142 -7.04 5.75 19.51
CA SER A 142 -6.86 6.26 20.86
C SER A 142 -6.21 5.22 21.77
N LYS A 143 -6.67 3.98 21.75
CA LYS A 143 -6.08 2.87 22.53
C LYS A 143 -4.66 2.52 22.08
N ALA A 144 -4.35 2.59 20.78
CA ALA A 144 -3.01 2.35 20.27
C ALA A 144 -2.05 3.48 20.68
N PHE A 145 -2.48 4.74 20.60
CA PHE A 145 -1.72 5.89 21.08
C PHE A 145 -1.51 5.83 22.60
N ASP A 146 -2.53 5.50 23.38
CA ASP A 146 -2.42 5.36 24.83
C ASP A 146 -1.42 4.25 25.20
N LYS A 147 -1.46 3.12 24.50
CA LYS A 147 -0.54 1.99 24.71
C LYS A 147 0.92 2.34 24.36
N ILE A 148 1.15 3.12 23.31
CA ILE A 148 2.46 3.63 22.93
C ILE A 148 2.98 4.61 23.98
N HIS A 149 2.16 5.54 24.44
CA HIS A 149 2.51 6.51 25.48
C HIS A 149 2.74 5.85 26.84
N GLU A 150 2.01 4.80 27.18
CA GLU A 150 2.21 4.04 28.40
C GLU A 150 3.52 3.25 28.35
N HIS A 151 3.84 2.66 27.20
CA HIS A 151 5.11 1.97 27.00
C HIS A 151 6.32 2.91 27.08
N HIS A 152 6.22 4.12 26.53
CA HIS A 152 7.27 5.14 26.63
C HIS A 152 7.43 5.72 28.05
N ARG A 153 6.39 5.75 28.87
CA ARG A 153 6.48 6.17 30.28
C ARG A 153 7.15 5.15 31.19
N ASN A 154 7.06 3.87 30.83
CA ASN A 154 7.61 2.76 31.62
C ASN A 154 9.03 2.34 31.19
N VAL A 155 9.54 2.86 30.07
CA VAL A 155 10.91 2.69 29.64
C VAL A 155 11.69 3.95 30.00
N SER A 156 12.16 4.03 31.24
CA SER A 156 13.27 4.92 31.58
C SER A 156 14.50 4.35 30.89
N VAL A 157 14.84 4.87 29.72
CA VAL A 157 16.09 4.56 29.07
C VAL A 157 17.17 5.29 29.84
N ASP A 158 17.86 4.57 30.72
CA ASP A 158 19.19 4.95 31.15
C ASP A 158 20.07 4.96 29.90
N LEU A 159 20.25 6.16 29.34
CA LEU A 159 21.23 6.38 28.27
C LEU A 159 22.60 6.03 28.84
N PRO A 160 23.28 4.99 28.37
CA PRO A 160 24.64 4.74 28.78
C PRO A 160 25.47 5.94 28.33
N LYS A 161 26.25 6.50 29.28
CA LYS A 161 27.31 7.48 29.02
C LYS A 161 28.41 6.80 28.17
N LEU A 162 28.21 6.76 26.88
CA LEU A 162 29.18 6.27 25.90
C LEU A 162 29.36 7.35 24.81
N LEU A 163 29.96 8.47 25.25
CA LEU A 163 30.77 9.29 24.39
C LEU A 163 32.17 9.23 24.95
N PRO A 164 33.17 8.62 24.26
CA PRO A 164 34.54 8.80 24.60
C PRO A 164 34.88 10.26 24.36
N GLU A 165 35.54 10.87 25.37
CA GLU A 165 36.09 12.23 25.23
C GLU A 165 36.97 12.26 24.01
N ALA A 166 36.60 13.08 23.03
CA ALA A 166 37.42 13.37 21.87
C ALA A 166 38.67 14.12 22.36
N HIS A 167 39.78 13.44 22.36
CA HIS A 167 41.10 14.03 22.60
C HIS A 167 41.40 14.92 21.37
N VAL A 168 41.26 16.21 21.53
CA VAL A 168 41.69 17.20 20.51
C VAL A 168 43.19 17.33 20.65
N PRO A 169 44.02 16.97 19.65
CA PRO A 169 45.44 17.22 19.70
C PRO A 169 45.69 18.77 19.59
N VAL A 170 46.39 19.27 20.59
CA VAL A 170 46.94 20.62 20.54
C VAL A 170 48.01 20.65 19.46
N VAL A 171 47.82 21.49 18.42
CA VAL A 171 48.84 21.76 17.43
C VAL A 171 49.64 22.93 17.98
N ASP A 172 50.91 22.66 18.41
CA ASP A 172 51.85 23.67 18.75
C ASP A 172 52.36 24.37 17.46
N ASP A 173 52.18 25.68 17.40
CA ASP A 173 52.76 26.55 16.37
C ASP A 173 54.26 26.60 16.52
N VAL A 174 55.00 26.30 15.44
CA VAL A 174 56.36 26.79 15.13
C VAL A 174 56.45 27.11 13.66
#